data_53499c2b4c961f081ef58359ea9861ff
#
_entry.id   53499c2b4c961f081ef58359ea9861ff
#
_cell.length_a   1.000
_cell.length_b   1.000
_cell.length_c   1.000
_cell.angle_alpha   90.00
_cell.angle_beta   90.00
_cell.angle_gamma   90.00
#
_symmetry.space_group_name_H-M   'P 1'
#
loop_
_entity.id
_entity.type
_entity.pdbx_description
1 polymer ?
#
loop_
_entity_poly.entity_id
_entity_poly.type
_entity_poly.pdbx_seq_one_letter_code
_entity_poly.pdbx_strand_id
1 'polypeptide(L)'
;MSTKSIKILLALAVVTAMMLSACGGAATPAPAEPAAATATPIVEAAAPTDAPVAEATEAPAAEEPTAAPAAEEPTEAPAEEAMTPEVDPTGQNITFWHVWGTGGPSEAMQAIVDDFNANNDWGITVTALDQGQYNDLEDALNAAIQSGDVPDLVTGYTNAMANWYAVDSIVDLTPYVNDPALGLTADEQSTFFQGSLDGGKAADGSLFAFPISQSENVLFYNSGWAKELGFENAPTNYEEFKAQACAAAEANANDDNPDNDGTGGLVLFAGASNLASFVFANGGNMLNAAGDGYDFTDQTVVDAVTFLKDLWDSGCAFATESYPNPEFATRKALFTMSSTAGLPYQIAAFDAEDAIKDDWTIAPFPGKDGGQSVDLFGQYVAMANTNPERMMATWVFMKYLTSPEVQAKWIEGSAYYPTRSDTLPLIEAYGADNQIWSYGLSFLDSGKAEPAWASWTTVRRDVGDTLNAIIQGTPDDIPSMLEDLNAKAVEAIQETM
;
A
#
# COMPACT_ATOMS: atom_id res chain seq x y z
N MET A 1 24.88 41.72 36.48
CA MET A 1 24.40 40.50 35.81
C MET A 1 23.53 40.90 34.64
N SER A 2 23.79 40.41 33.46
CA SER A 2 23.05 40.81 32.25
C SER A 2 21.69 40.16 32.22
N THR A 3 20.72 40.81 31.60
CA THR A 3 19.34 40.33 31.40
C THR A 3 19.24 38.95 30.76
N LYS A 4 20.27 38.50 30.02
CA LYS A 4 20.37 37.14 29.48
C LYS A 4 20.65 36.07 30.56
N SER A 5 21.46 36.40 31.58
CA SER A 5 21.78 35.46 32.67
C SER A 5 20.58 35.22 33.61
N ILE A 6 19.67 36.19 33.76
CA ILE A 6 18.46 36.05 34.56
C ILE A 6 17.43 35.17 33.88
N LYS A 7 17.32 35.24 32.54
CA LYS A 7 16.41 34.37 31.75
C LYS A 7 16.85 32.89 31.74
N ILE A 8 18.14 32.61 31.74
CA ILE A 8 18.69 31.24 31.81
C ILE A 8 18.46 30.63 33.19
N LEU A 9 18.60 31.40 34.25
CA LEU A 9 18.35 30.95 35.63
C LEU A 9 16.85 30.70 35.90
N LEU A 10 15.94 31.48 35.30
CA LEU A 10 14.49 31.21 35.37
C LEU A 10 14.08 29.96 34.59
N ALA A 11 14.70 29.69 33.39
CA ALA A 11 14.42 28.50 32.60
C ALA A 11 14.88 27.22 33.32
N LEU A 12 16.05 27.22 33.98
CA LEU A 12 16.53 26.08 34.77
C LEU A 12 15.64 25.80 36.01
N ALA A 13 15.10 26.81 36.65
CA ALA A 13 14.23 26.66 37.83
C ALA A 13 12.88 26.00 37.46
N VAL A 14 12.34 26.27 36.28
CA VAL A 14 11.07 25.66 35.79
C VAL A 14 11.27 24.18 35.42
N VAL A 15 12.41 23.82 34.82
CA VAL A 15 12.72 22.41 34.48
C VAL A 15 12.95 21.56 35.74
N THR A 16 13.53 22.11 36.78
CA THR A 16 13.75 21.36 38.06
C THR A 16 12.44 21.18 38.86
N ALA A 17 11.44 22.05 38.69
CA ALA A 17 10.14 21.93 39.37
C ALA A 17 9.22 20.86 38.73
N MET A 18 9.44 20.51 37.44
CA MET A 18 8.66 19.46 36.75
C MET A 18 9.16 18.04 37.02
N MET A 19 10.35 17.84 37.58
CA MET A 19 10.89 16.51 37.86
C MET A 19 10.58 15.98 39.29
N LEU A 20 9.86 16.71 40.13
CA LEU A 20 9.57 16.28 41.49
C LEU A 20 8.12 15.85 41.73
N SER A 21 7.27 15.70 40.69
CA SER A 21 5.86 15.34 40.84
C SER A 21 5.50 13.90 40.50
N ALA A 22 6.47 13.01 40.26
CA ALA A 22 6.24 11.63 39.84
C ALA A 22 6.77 10.62 40.88
N CYS A 23 6.18 10.59 42.10
CA CYS A 23 6.31 9.44 42.99
C CYS A 23 5.13 9.43 43.98
N GLY A 24 4.08 8.69 43.64
CA GLY A 24 2.96 8.34 44.49
C GLY A 24 2.30 7.06 44.00
N GLY A 25 2.90 5.90 44.33
CA GLY A 25 2.37 4.61 43.95
C GLY A 25 1.18 4.19 44.81
N ALA A 26 0.09 3.80 44.17
CA ALA A 26 -1.02 3.07 44.81
C ALA A 26 -0.90 1.58 44.48
N ALA A 27 -1.02 0.75 45.49
CA ALA A 27 -0.89 -0.70 45.40
C ALA A 27 -2.11 -1.35 44.68
N THR A 28 -1.84 -2.25 43.72
CA THR A 28 -2.83 -3.08 43.03
C THR A 28 -3.08 -4.37 43.82
N PRO A 29 -4.32 -4.85 43.96
CA PRO A 29 -4.60 -6.16 44.53
C PRO A 29 -4.35 -7.31 43.55
N ALA A 30 -3.94 -8.46 44.07
CA ALA A 30 -3.59 -9.69 43.37
C ALA A 30 -4.80 -10.36 42.69
N PRO A 31 -4.61 -11.07 41.54
CA PRO A 31 -5.68 -11.78 40.84
C PRO A 31 -6.03 -13.12 41.56
N ALA A 32 -7.31 -13.48 41.44
CA ALA A 32 -7.87 -14.76 41.93
C ALA A 32 -7.64 -15.87 40.90
N GLU A 33 -7.38 -17.09 41.40
CA GLU A 33 -7.21 -18.34 40.63
C GLU A 33 -8.46 -18.74 39.85
N PRO A 34 -8.34 -19.26 38.59
CA PRO A 34 -9.48 -19.78 37.86
C PRO A 34 -9.79 -21.22 38.18
N ALA A 35 -11.10 -21.54 38.29
CA ALA A 35 -11.66 -22.85 38.54
C ALA A 35 -11.58 -23.77 37.31
N ALA A 36 -11.32 -25.05 37.56
CA ALA A 36 -11.17 -26.11 36.58
C ALA A 36 -12.43 -26.34 35.70
N ALA A 37 -12.25 -26.40 34.38
CA ALA A 37 -13.29 -26.77 33.41
C ALA A 37 -13.35 -28.31 33.21
N THR A 38 -14.57 -28.83 33.20
CA THR A 38 -14.95 -30.24 33.05
C THR A 38 -15.01 -30.59 31.55
N ALA A 39 -14.37 -31.66 31.15
CA ALA A 39 -14.35 -32.21 29.80
C ALA A 39 -15.68 -32.83 29.37
N THR A 40 -16.15 -32.57 28.17
CA THR A 40 -17.28 -33.22 27.48
C THR A 40 -16.75 -34.12 26.35
N PRO A 41 -17.38 -35.30 26.08
CA PRO A 41 -16.78 -36.30 25.20
C PRO A 41 -17.00 -36.08 23.71
N ILE A 42 -16.03 -36.54 22.94
CA ILE A 42 -15.94 -36.50 21.47
C ILE A 42 -16.96 -37.46 20.85
N VAL A 43 -17.70 -36.99 19.85
CA VAL A 43 -18.56 -37.83 19.00
C VAL A 43 -17.81 -38.07 17.68
N GLU A 44 -17.67 -39.35 17.35
CA GLU A 44 -17.03 -39.91 16.16
C GLU A 44 -17.85 -39.64 14.89
N ALA A 45 -17.24 -39.07 13.85
CA ALA A 45 -17.87 -38.77 12.56
C ALA A 45 -17.75 -39.94 11.59
N ALA A 46 -18.86 -40.32 10.95
CA ALA A 46 -18.99 -41.41 9.99
C ALA A 46 -18.45 -41.02 8.59
N ALA A 47 -17.91 -42.04 7.90
CA ALA A 47 -17.32 -41.93 6.56
C ALA A 47 -18.32 -41.58 5.44
N PRO A 48 -17.91 -40.96 4.34
CA PRO A 48 -18.78 -40.58 3.22
C PRO A 48 -19.06 -41.76 2.27
N THR A 49 -20.31 -41.80 1.80
CA THR A 49 -20.85 -42.79 0.87
C THR A 49 -20.64 -42.28 -0.59
N ASP A 50 -20.31 -43.22 -1.48
CA ASP A 50 -20.08 -43.01 -2.90
C ASP A 50 -21.30 -42.41 -3.65
N ALA A 51 -21.04 -41.44 -4.58
CA ALA A 51 -22.02 -40.92 -5.51
C ALA A 51 -21.97 -41.68 -6.85
N PRO A 52 -23.10 -41.86 -7.56
CA PRO A 52 -23.16 -42.64 -8.80
C PRO A 52 -22.73 -41.81 -10.04
N VAL A 53 -22.07 -42.54 -10.96
CA VAL A 53 -21.64 -42.06 -12.28
C VAL A 53 -22.87 -41.79 -13.18
N ALA A 54 -22.93 -40.61 -13.80
CA ALA A 54 -23.92 -40.26 -14.81
C ALA A 54 -23.43 -40.66 -16.21
N GLU A 55 -24.26 -41.38 -16.95
CA GLU A 55 -24.11 -41.79 -18.36
C GLU A 55 -24.18 -40.61 -19.32
N ALA A 56 -23.31 -40.61 -20.34
CA ALA A 56 -23.28 -39.60 -21.41
C ALA A 56 -24.41 -39.84 -22.42
N THR A 57 -25.21 -38.79 -22.69
CA THR A 57 -26.26 -38.81 -23.72
C THR A 57 -25.71 -38.16 -25.00
N GLU A 58 -25.94 -38.84 -26.14
CA GLU A 58 -25.54 -38.46 -27.50
C GLU A 58 -26.21 -37.13 -27.96
N ALA A 59 -25.44 -36.34 -28.76
CA ALA A 59 -25.89 -35.10 -29.39
C ALA A 59 -26.72 -35.37 -30.65
N PRO A 60 -27.76 -34.58 -30.96
CA PRO A 60 -28.51 -34.66 -32.21
C PRO A 60 -27.78 -33.97 -33.36
N ALA A 61 -28.01 -34.49 -34.58
CA ALA A 61 -27.43 -34.08 -35.84
C ALA A 61 -27.79 -32.65 -36.29
N ALA A 62 -26.86 -32.03 -37.04
CA ALA A 62 -26.95 -30.70 -37.61
C ALA A 62 -27.99 -30.64 -38.77
N GLU A 63 -28.83 -29.59 -38.76
CA GLU A 63 -29.69 -29.21 -39.88
C GLU A 63 -28.95 -28.23 -40.82
N GLU A 64 -29.24 -28.36 -42.14
CA GLU A 64 -28.63 -27.56 -43.22
C GLU A 64 -29.07 -26.06 -43.18
N PRO A 65 -28.23 -25.12 -43.67
CA PRO A 65 -28.52 -23.70 -43.60
C PRO A 65 -29.54 -23.24 -44.66
N THR A 66 -30.61 -22.61 -44.20
CA THR A 66 -31.58 -21.89 -45.03
C THR A 66 -31.03 -20.52 -45.45
N ALA A 67 -31.24 -20.14 -46.72
CA ALA A 67 -30.74 -18.94 -47.37
C ALA A 67 -31.09 -17.63 -46.63
N ALA A 68 -30.14 -16.71 -46.55
CA ALA A 68 -30.26 -15.36 -45.96
C ALA A 68 -31.21 -14.46 -46.77
N PRO A 69 -32.00 -13.62 -46.10
CA PRO A 69 -32.69 -12.48 -46.72
C PRO A 69 -31.71 -11.34 -47.05
N ALA A 70 -32.03 -10.55 -48.07
CA ALA A 70 -31.25 -9.44 -48.57
C ALA A 70 -30.98 -8.36 -47.49
N ALA A 71 -29.79 -7.79 -47.54
CA ALA A 71 -29.34 -6.69 -46.66
C ALA A 71 -30.25 -5.45 -46.83
N GLU A 72 -30.87 -5.01 -45.73
CA GLU A 72 -31.42 -3.68 -45.61
C GLU A 72 -30.27 -2.69 -45.43
N GLU A 73 -30.36 -1.51 -46.07
CA GLU A 73 -29.41 -0.39 -45.90
C GLU A 73 -29.34 0.04 -44.42
N PRO A 74 -28.14 0.41 -43.93
CA PRO A 74 -28.00 0.83 -42.52
C PRO A 74 -28.80 2.11 -42.28
N THR A 75 -29.86 1.98 -41.48
CA THR A 75 -30.51 3.13 -40.86
C THR A 75 -29.50 3.76 -39.89
N GLU A 76 -29.20 5.07 -40.10
CA GLU A 76 -28.42 5.84 -39.13
C GLU A 76 -29.02 5.64 -37.74
N ALA A 77 -28.22 5.18 -36.78
CA ALA A 77 -28.61 5.10 -35.39
C ALA A 77 -29.02 6.49 -34.92
N PRO A 78 -30.11 6.63 -34.15
CA PRO A 78 -30.47 7.90 -33.55
C PRO A 78 -29.27 8.37 -32.72
N ALA A 79 -28.87 9.65 -32.89
CA ALA A 79 -27.90 10.27 -31.99
C ALA A 79 -28.43 10.09 -30.57
N GLU A 80 -27.67 9.42 -29.70
CA GLU A 80 -27.95 9.37 -28.27
C GLU A 80 -28.06 10.81 -27.77
N GLU A 81 -29.26 11.22 -27.35
CA GLU A 81 -29.43 12.50 -26.65
C GLU A 81 -28.59 12.41 -25.37
N ALA A 82 -27.61 13.31 -25.24
CA ALA A 82 -26.77 13.39 -24.04
C ALA A 82 -27.68 13.52 -22.80
N MET A 83 -27.63 12.53 -21.91
CA MET A 83 -28.43 12.55 -20.68
C MET A 83 -27.92 13.69 -19.78
N THR A 84 -28.85 14.49 -19.26
CA THR A 84 -28.51 15.51 -18.26
C THR A 84 -28.42 14.86 -16.89
N PRO A 85 -27.43 15.21 -16.05
CA PRO A 85 -27.33 14.65 -14.70
C PRO A 85 -28.53 15.07 -13.86
N GLU A 86 -28.95 14.18 -12.95
CA GLU A 86 -30.04 14.47 -12.00
C GLU A 86 -29.62 15.58 -11.01
N VAL A 87 -28.34 15.62 -10.64
CA VAL A 87 -27.73 16.64 -9.78
C VAL A 87 -26.78 17.50 -10.60
N ASP A 88 -26.99 18.80 -10.63
CA ASP A 88 -26.20 19.77 -11.43
C ASP A 88 -24.89 20.15 -10.70
N PRO A 89 -23.70 19.79 -11.23
CA PRO A 89 -22.41 20.13 -10.63
C PRO A 89 -21.90 21.54 -10.97
N THR A 90 -22.68 22.32 -11.74
CA THR A 90 -22.22 23.58 -12.35
C THR A 90 -21.79 24.62 -11.32
N GLY A 91 -20.61 25.23 -11.55
CA GLY A 91 -20.11 26.41 -10.81
C GLY A 91 -19.67 26.09 -9.36
N GLN A 92 -19.52 24.83 -9.01
CA GLN A 92 -19.06 24.45 -7.66
C GLN A 92 -17.58 24.75 -7.45
N ASN A 93 -17.23 25.06 -6.20
CA ASN A 93 -15.84 25.15 -5.73
C ASN A 93 -15.60 23.98 -4.79
N ILE A 94 -14.61 23.16 -5.12
CA ILE A 94 -14.24 21.98 -4.35
C ILE A 94 -12.81 22.09 -3.84
N THR A 95 -12.56 21.52 -2.68
CA THR A 95 -11.24 21.48 -2.03
C THR A 95 -10.72 20.06 -2.04
N PHE A 96 -9.49 19.87 -2.53
CA PHE A 96 -8.81 18.59 -2.58
C PHE A 96 -7.60 18.60 -1.64
N TRP A 97 -7.58 17.74 -0.61
CA TRP A 97 -6.45 17.54 0.28
C TRP A 97 -5.59 16.38 -0.17
N HIS A 98 -4.28 16.63 -0.30
CA HIS A 98 -3.31 15.65 -0.76
C HIS A 98 -1.99 15.74 0.02
N VAL A 99 -1.02 14.85 -0.29
CA VAL A 99 0.27 14.71 0.40
C VAL A 99 1.47 14.94 -0.52
N TRP A 100 1.27 15.51 -1.70
CA TRP A 100 2.32 15.71 -2.71
C TRP A 100 2.77 17.18 -2.72
N GLY A 101 3.37 17.64 -1.62
CA GLY A 101 3.73 19.05 -1.43
C GLY A 101 4.99 19.51 -2.15
N THR A 102 5.83 18.58 -2.66
CA THR A 102 7.13 18.92 -3.28
C THR A 102 7.49 18.01 -4.45
N GLY A 103 8.39 18.52 -5.33
CA GLY A 103 8.95 17.75 -6.43
C GLY A 103 8.00 17.46 -7.58
N GLY A 104 8.34 16.48 -8.41
CA GLY A 104 7.57 16.09 -9.59
C GLY A 104 6.08 15.80 -9.33
N PRO A 105 5.71 15.03 -8.28
CA PRO A 105 4.30 14.81 -7.95
C PRO A 105 3.52 16.09 -7.67
N SER A 106 4.12 17.07 -6.96
CA SER A 106 3.49 18.36 -6.69
C SER A 106 3.24 19.16 -7.98
N GLU A 107 4.25 19.22 -8.82
CA GLU A 107 4.18 19.95 -10.10
C GLU A 107 3.15 19.30 -11.04
N ALA A 108 3.13 17.97 -11.12
CA ALA A 108 2.18 17.22 -11.94
C ALA A 108 0.74 17.41 -11.45
N MET A 109 0.49 17.30 -10.14
CA MET A 109 -0.86 17.48 -9.59
C MET A 109 -1.35 18.91 -9.78
N GLN A 110 -0.50 19.93 -9.57
CA GLN A 110 -0.87 21.32 -9.82
C GLN A 110 -1.22 21.55 -11.30
N ALA A 111 -0.42 21.00 -12.23
CA ALA A 111 -0.69 21.12 -13.66
C ALA A 111 -2.01 20.43 -14.07
N ILE A 112 -2.33 19.29 -13.48
CA ILE A 112 -3.60 18.57 -13.68
C ILE A 112 -4.79 19.41 -13.18
N VAL A 113 -4.67 19.99 -11.99
CA VAL A 113 -5.73 20.84 -11.40
C VAL A 113 -5.91 22.11 -12.23
N ASP A 114 -4.83 22.74 -12.67
CA ASP A 114 -4.89 23.96 -13.53
C ASP A 114 -5.54 23.65 -14.87
N ASP A 115 -5.22 22.50 -15.49
CA ASP A 115 -5.82 22.05 -16.76
C ASP A 115 -7.33 21.79 -16.59
N PHE A 116 -7.72 21.11 -15.52
CA PHE A 116 -9.15 20.89 -15.20
C PHE A 116 -9.88 22.21 -15.00
N ASN A 117 -9.35 23.11 -14.18
CA ASN A 117 -9.96 24.40 -13.88
C ASN A 117 -10.15 25.27 -15.13
N ALA A 118 -9.23 25.15 -16.09
CA ALA A 118 -9.29 25.92 -17.34
C ALA A 118 -10.25 25.34 -18.38
N ASN A 119 -10.47 24.02 -18.38
CA ASN A 119 -11.05 23.31 -19.51
C ASN A 119 -12.32 22.51 -19.22
N ASN A 120 -12.79 22.38 -17.94
CA ASN A 120 -14.01 21.66 -17.67
C ASN A 120 -15.26 22.42 -18.11
N ASP A 121 -16.26 21.71 -18.67
CA ASP A 121 -17.49 22.27 -19.22
C ASP A 121 -18.47 22.78 -18.15
N TRP A 122 -18.23 22.43 -16.86
CA TRP A 122 -19.15 22.70 -15.75
C TRP A 122 -18.81 23.97 -14.98
N GLY A 123 -17.67 24.63 -15.29
CA GLY A 123 -17.20 25.79 -14.54
C GLY A 123 -16.86 25.45 -13.08
N ILE A 124 -16.52 24.19 -12.81
CA ILE A 124 -16.03 23.74 -11.50
C ILE A 124 -14.64 24.28 -11.26
N THR A 125 -14.36 24.72 -10.04
CA THR A 125 -13.03 25.15 -9.61
C THR A 125 -12.53 24.24 -8.49
N VAL A 126 -11.37 23.63 -8.68
CA VAL A 126 -10.67 22.79 -7.69
C VAL A 126 -9.55 23.59 -7.04
N THR A 127 -9.48 23.56 -5.72
CA THR A 127 -8.33 24.05 -4.95
C THR A 127 -7.64 22.85 -4.30
N ALA A 128 -6.46 22.49 -4.79
CA ALA A 128 -5.64 21.43 -4.21
C ALA A 128 -4.76 22.01 -3.09
N LEU A 129 -4.72 21.33 -1.94
CA LEU A 129 -4.00 21.75 -0.75
C LEU A 129 -3.16 20.59 -0.21
N ASP A 130 -1.85 20.80 -0.15
CA ASP A 130 -0.94 19.88 0.52
C ASP A 130 -1.13 19.91 2.04
N GLN A 131 -1.21 18.72 2.65
CA GLN A 131 -1.39 18.53 4.08
C GLN A 131 -0.14 17.90 4.76
N GLY A 132 0.98 17.81 4.04
CA GLY A 132 2.22 17.20 4.55
C GLY A 132 2.29 15.70 4.31
N GLN A 133 2.57 14.92 5.34
CA GLN A 133 2.62 13.45 5.25
C GLN A 133 1.23 12.83 5.45
N TYR A 134 1.09 11.53 5.17
CA TYR A 134 -0.17 10.82 5.35
C TYR A 134 -0.73 10.92 6.78
N ASN A 135 0.14 10.80 7.79
CA ASN A 135 -0.28 10.95 9.19
C ASN A 135 -0.78 12.36 9.50
N ASP A 136 -0.11 13.40 8.94
CA ASP A 136 -0.52 14.80 9.11
C ASP A 136 -1.90 15.05 8.49
N LEU A 137 -2.12 14.49 7.28
CA LEU A 137 -3.41 14.55 6.59
C LEU A 137 -4.51 13.82 7.36
N GLU A 138 -4.23 12.62 7.89
CA GLU A 138 -5.17 11.85 8.70
C GLU A 138 -5.58 12.63 9.97
N ASP A 139 -4.61 13.21 10.67
CA ASP A 139 -4.87 14.02 11.86
C ASP A 139 -5.68 15.28 11.52
N ALA A 140 -5.34 15.96 10.42
CA ALA A 140 -6.07 17.13 9.94
C ALA A 140 -7.51 16.78 9.55
N LEU A 141 -7.73 15.67 8.84
CA LEU A 141 -9.08 15.25 8.46
C LEU A 141 -9.91 14.80 9.66
N ASN A 142 -9.32 14.07 10.61
CA ASN A 142 -10.01 13.70 11.85
C ASN A 142 -10.45 14.93 12.65
N ALA A 143 -9.65 16.01 12.67
CA ALA A 143 -10.04 17.28 13.28
C ALA A 143 -11.14 18.00 12.46
N ALA A 144 -11.06 17.98 11.13
CA ALA A 144 -12.05 18.56 10.23
C ALA A 144 -13.42 17.85 10.36
N ILE A 145 -13.44 16.55 10.49
CA ILE A 145 -14.65 15.76 10.75
C ILE A 145 -15.32 16.18 12.05
N GLN A 146 -14.54 16.40 13.12
CA GLN A 146 -15.09 16.85 14.41
C GLN A 146 -15.63 18.28 14.35
N SER A 147 -15.04 19.18 13.55
CA SER A 147 -15.49 20.56 13.38
C SER A 147 -16.61 20.72 12.36
N GLY A 148 -16.80 19.76 11.48
CA GLY A 148 -17.75 19.80 10.36
C GLY A 148 -17.25 20.63 9.16
N ASP A 149 -15.96 20.97 9.08
CA ASP A 149 -15.34 21.72 7.97
C ASP A 149 -14.39 20.79 7.18
N VAL A 150 -14.99 19.82 6.49
CA VAL A 150 -14.25 18.80 5.73
C VAL A 150 -13.95 19.26 4.31
N PRO A 151 -12.80 18.82 3.69
CA PRO A 151 -12.56 19.00 2.26
C PRO A 151 -13.60 18.18 1.46
N ASP A 152 -13.71 18.42 0.15
CA ASP A 152 -14.61 17.66 -0.71
C ASP A 152 -13.97 16.34 -1.18
N LEU A 153 -12.67 16.36 -1.39
CA LEU A 153 -11.87 15.21 -1.84
C LEU A 153 -10.62 15.09 -0.98
N VAL A 154 -10.27 13.87 -0.62
CA VAL A 154 -9.07 13.58 0.15
C VAL A 154 -8.34 12.37 -0.43
N THR A 155 -6.99 12.43 -0.50
CA THR A 155 -6.18 11.25 -0.79
C THR A 155 -5.79 10.50 0.47
N GLY A 156 -5.48 9.23 0.37
CA GLY A 156 -5.00 8.44 1.51
C GLY A 156 -4.93 6.95 1.21
N TYR A 157 -4.67 6.19 2.26
CA TYR A 157 -4.75 4.74 2.25
C TYR A 157 -6.13 4.25 2.64
N THR A 158 -6.54 3.11 2.09
CA THR A 158 -7.89 2.56 2.27
C THR A 158 -8.23 2.20 3.72
N ASN A 159 -7.25 1.83 4.54
CA ASN A 159 -7.45 1.55 5.96
C ASN A 159 -7.89 2.81 6.76
N ALA A 160 -7.30 3.99 6.48
CA ALA A 160 -7.76 5.25 7.07
C ALA A 160 -9.14 5.65 6.53
N MET A 161 -9.35 5.50 5.21
CA MET A 161 -10.63 5.78 4.57
C MET A 161 -11.75 4.88 5.09
N ALA A 162 -11.47 3.60 5.41
CA ALA A 162 -12.45 2.71 6.02
C ALA A 162 -12.95 3.24 7.39
N ASN A 163 -12.06 3.85 8.19
CA ASN A 163 -12.47 4.51 9.44
C ASN A 163 -13.40 5.71 9.18
N TRP A 164 -13.10 6.54 8.17
CA TRP A 164 -13.94 7.69 7.81
C TRP A 164 -15.27 7.27 7.20
N TYR A 165 -15.29 6.15 6.46
CA TYR A 165 -16.51 5.55 5.91
C TYR A 165 -17.42 5.01 7.03
N ALA A 166 -16.86 4.35 8.03
CA ALA A 166 -17.60 3.81 9.17
C ALA A 166 -18.35 4.87 10.01
N VAL A 167 -17.91 6.14 9.93
CA VAL A 167 -18.57 7.27 10.60
C VAL A 167 -19.32 8.22 9.64
N ASP A 168 -19.68 7.76 8.45
CA ASP A 168 -20.40 8.50 7.40
C ASP A 168 -19.71 9.82 6.98
N SER A 169 -18.40 9.97 7.18
CA SER A 169 -17.66 11.18 6.79
C SER A 169 -17.27 11.20 5.32
N ILE A 170 -17.16 10.02 4.70
CA ILE A 170 -17.01 9.84 3.26
C ILE A 170 -18.15 8.96 2.75
N VAL A 171 -18.40 8.98 1.44
CA VAL A 171 -19.57 8.35 0.83
C VAL A 171 -19.23 7.12 0.00
N ASP A 172 -20.24 6.25 -0.22
CA ASP A 172 -20.20 5.22 -1.24
C ASP A 172 -20.17 5.86 -2.63
N LEU A 173 -19.18 5.55 -3.43
CA LEU A 173 -18.97 6.06 -4.79
C LEU A 173 -19.74 5.24 -5.85
N THR A 174 -20.31 4.08 -5.49
CA THR A 174 -21.03 3.21 -6.43
C THR A 174 -22.13 3.94 -7.20
N PRO A 175 -22.96 4.81 -6.59
CA PRO A 175 -23.97 5.59 -7.32
C PRO A 175 -23.35 6.55 -8.37
N TYR A 176 -22.21 7.15 -8.06
CA TYR A 176 -21.51 8.09 -8.95
C TYR A 176 -20.82 7.37 -10.11
N VAL A 177 -20.16 6.24 -9.83
CA VAL A 177 -19.53 5.39 -10.86
C VAL A 177 -20.57 4.92 -11.87
N ASN A 178 -21.79 4.62 -11.43
CA ASN A 178 -22.89 4.11 -12.27
C ASN A 178 -23.90 5.21 -12.66
N ASP A 179 -23.61 6.49 -12.43
CA ASP A 179 -24.51 7.57 -12.85
C ASP A 179 -24.71 7.53 -14.38
N PRO A 180 -25.95 7.57 -14.87
CA PRO A 180 -26.22 7.37 -16.29
C PRO A 180 -25.71 8.51 -17.19
N ALA A 181 -25.49 9.71 -16.64
CA ALA A 181 -25.04 10.87 -17.40
C ALA A 181 -23.53 11.14 -17.21
N LEU A 182 -23.02 11.03 -15.98
CA LEU A 182 -21.68 11.42 -15.61
C LEU A 182 -20.80 10.27 -15.10
N GLY A 183 -21.38 9.07 -14.92
CA GLY A 183 -20.66 7.87 -14.47
C GLY A 183 -19.66 7.34 -15.50
N LEU A 184 -19.06 6.21 -15.17
CA LEU A 184 -18.20 5.46 -16.08
C LEU A 184 -19.03 4.46 -16.87
N THR A 185 -18.82 4.39 -18.18
CA THR A 185 -19.37 3.32 -19.02
C THR A 185 -18.85 1.95 -18.59
N ALA A 186 -19.55 0.88 -18.96
CA ALA A 186 -19.08 -0.49 -18.66
C ALA A 186 -17.70 -0.77 -19.29
N ASP A 187 -17.42 -0.21 -20.46
CA ASP A 187 -16.12 -0.34 -21.12
C ASP A 187 -15.03 0.38 -20.32
N GLU A 188 -15.26 1.64 -19.88
CA GLU A 188 -14.32 2.37 -19.02
C GLU A 188 -14.07 1.64 -17.69
N GLN A 189 -15.11 1.12 -17.03
CA GLN A 189 -14.97 0.35 -15.80
C GLN A 189 -14.10 -0.91 -16.00
N SER A 190 -14.23 -1.58 -17.16
CA SER A 190 -13.48 -2.80 -17.46
C SER A 190 -11.99 -2.57 -17.70
N THR A 191 -11.55 -1.33 -17.92
CA THR A 191 -10.14 -1.00 -18.11
C THR A 191 -9.37 -0.89 -16.79
N PHE A 192 -10.05 -0.66 -15.66
CA PHE A 192 -9.40 -0.62 -14.35
C PHE A 192 -8.91 -2.01 -13.95
N PHE A 193 -7.72 -2.07 -13.35
CA PHE A 193 -7.23 -3.31 -12.75
C PHE A 193 -8.12 -3.71 -11.58
N GLN A 194 -8.60 -4.95 -11.60
CA GLN A 194 -9.57 -5.41 -10.61
C GLN A 194 -9.05 -5.28 -9.17
N GLY A 195 -7.78 -5.61 -8.93
CA GLY A 195 -7.15 -5.47 -7.63
C GLY A 195 -7.16 -4.03 -7.10
N SER A 196 -7.02 -3.03 -7.99
CA SER A 196 -7.11 -1.61 -7.61
C SER A 196 -8.51 -1.22 -7.17
N LEU A 197 -9.55 -1.67 -7.90
CA LEU A 197 -10.94 -1.38 -7.53
C LEU A 197 -11.33 -2.12 -6.24
N ASP A 198 -10.91 -3.37 -6.09
CA ASP A 198 -11.26 -4.18 -4.91
C ASP A 198 -10.62 -3.65 -3.63
N GLY A 199 -9.43 -3.04 -3.72
CA GLY A 199 -8.79 -2.36 -2.60
C GLY A 199 -9.57 -1.15 -2.05
N GLY A 200 -10.50 -0.58 -2.81
CA GLY A 200 -11.37 0.54 -2.39
C GLY A 200 -12.76 0.12 -1.90
N LYS A 201 -13.04 -1.19 -1.78
CA LYS A 201 -14.36 -1.71 -1.41
C LYS A 201 -14.43 -2.12 0.05
N ALA A 202 -15.59 -1.86 0.65
CA ALA A 202 -15.98 -2.43 1.93
C ALA A 202 -16.45 -3.90 1.77
N ALA A 203 -16.60 -4.61 2.89
CA ALA A 203 -17.04 -6.00 2.91
C ALA A 203 -18.45 -6.23 2.31
N ASP A 204 -19.31 -5.22 2.34
CA ASP A 204 -20.64 -5.24 1.73
C ASP A 204 -20.65 -4.94 0.22
N GLY A 205 -19.47 -4.63 -0.36
CA GLY A 205 -19.28 -4.30 -1.76
C GLY A 205 -19.40 -2.81 -2.10
N SER A 206 -19.68 -1.94 -1.13
CA SER A 206 -19.70 -0.48 -1.31
C SER A 206 -18.28 0.02 -1.67
N LEU A 207 -18.18 0.92 -2.64
CA LEU A 207 -16.92 1.51 -3.10
C LEU A 207 -16.68 2.83 -2.35
N PHE A 208 -15.96 2.82 -1.24
CA PHE A 208 -15.70 4.03 -0.43
C PHE A 208 -14.45 4.80 -0.85
N ALA A 209 -13.59 4.20 -1.67
CA ALA A 209 -12.35 4.80 -2.14
C ALA A 209 -12.10 4.46 -3.61
N PHE A 210 -11.64 5.44 -4.41
CA PHE A 210 -11.40 5.28 -5.84
C PHE A 210 -9.89 5.33 -6.14
N PRO A 211 -9.33 4.35 -6.87
CA PRO A 211 -7.90 4.27 -7.10
C PRO A 211 -7.43 5.32 -8.10
N ILE A 212 -6.38 6.08 -7.76
CA ILE A 212 -5.77 7.08 -8.65
C ILE A 212 -4.35 6.74 -9.06
N SER A 213 -3.63 5.93 -8.28
CA SER A 213 -2.31 5.43 -8.65
C SER A 213 -1.92 4.21 -7.82
N GLN A 214 -0.89 3.52 -8.25
CA GLN A 214 -0.32 2.37 -7.57
C GLN A 214 1.19 2.51 -7.43
N SER A 215 1.74 1.85 -6.43
CA SER A 215 3.15 1.55 -6.28
C SER A 215 3.30 0.18 -5.65
N GLU A 216 4.50 -0.31 -5.57
CA GLU A 216 4.81 -1.64 -5.05
C GLU A 216 5.94 -1.56 -4.05
N ASN A 217 5.88 -2.34 -2.99
CA ASN A 217 7.04 -2.60 -2.18
C ASN A 217 7.92 -3.63 -2.88
N VAL A 218 9.17 -3.28 -3.14
CA VAL A 218 10.12 -4.10 -3.90
C VAL A 218 11.48 -4.13 -3.21
N LEU A 219 12.30 -5.10 -3.59
CA LEU A 219 13.73 -5.07 -3.28
C LEU A 219 14.45 -4.17 -4.28
N PHE A 220 15.19 -3.19 -3.80
CA PHE A 220 16.25 -2.53 -4.56
C PHE A 220 17.50 -3.39 -4.45
N TYR A 221 18.09 -3.74 -5.56
CA TYR A 221 19.19 -4.71 -5.67
C TYR A 221 20.38 -4.13 -6.41
N ASN A 222 21.54 -4.02 -5.74
CA ASN A 222 22.77 -3.58 -6.37
C ASN A 222 23.39 -4.74 -7.18
N SER A 223 22.95 -4.84 -8.44
CA SER A 223 23.34 -5.92 -9.35
C SER A 223 24.81 -5.84 -9.79
N GLY A 224 25.38 -4.65 -9.83
CA GLY A 224 26.79 -4.44 -10.12
C GLY A 224 27.68 -5.04 -9.03
N TRP A 225 27.43 -4.69 -7.79
CA TRP A 225 28.17 -5.22 -6.65
C TRP A 225 27.93 -6.72 -6.46
N ALA A 226 26.71 -7.19 -6.65
CA ALA A 226 26.39 -8.62 -6.60
C ALA A 226 27.24 -9.45 -7.58
N LYS A 227 27.43 -8.97 -8.82
CA LYS A 227 28.29 -9.63 -9.81
C LYS A 227 29.76 -9.70 -9.35
N GLU A 228 30.28 -8.66 -8.72
CA GLU A 228 31.63 -8.68 -8.13
C GLU A 228 31.73 -9.74 -7.01
N LEU A 229 30.64 -9.96 -6.27
CA LEU A 229 30.54 -10.99 -5.23
C LEU A 229 30.27 -12.40 -5.79
N GLY A 230 30.08 -12.55 -7.11
CA GLY A 230 29.88 -13.83 -7.81
C GLY A 230 28.42 -14.23 -8.03
N PHE A 231 27.47 -13.29 -7.93
CA PHE A 231 26.04 -13.52 -8.14
C PHE A 231 25.55 -12.84 -9.42
N GLU A 232 25.03 -13.60 -10.35
CA GLU A 232 24.59 -13.11 -11.67
C GLU A 232 23.14 -12.57 -11.66
N ASN A 233 22.29 -13.01 -10.73
CA ASN A 233 20.88 -12.70 -10.69
C ASN A 233 20.41 -12.30 -9.29
N ALA A 234 19.31 -11.55 -9.21
CA ALA A 234 18.61 -11.33 -7.96
C ALA A 234 18.12 -12.66 -7.35
N PRO A 235 18.04 -12.76 -6.02
CA PRO A 235 17.65 -13.99 -5.35
C PRO A 235 16.18 -14.35 -5.62
N THR A 236 15.91 -15.65 -5.81
CA THR A 236 14.56 -16.17 -6.06
C THR A 236 13.99 -16.94 -4.86
N ASN A 237 14.79 -17.19 -3.84
CA ASN A 237 14.40 -17.88 -2.60
C ASN A 237 15.24 -17.38 -1.41
N TYR A 238 14.85 -17.80 -0.19
CA TYR A 238 15.51 -17.37 1.05
C TYR A 238 16.98 -17.80 1.16
N GLU A 239 17.33 -18.97 0.63
CA GLU A 239 18.72 -19.45 0.67
C GLU A 239 19.62 -18.56 -0.19
N GLU A 240 19.21 -18.26 -1.42
CA GLU A 240 19.92 -17.34 -2.32
C GLU A 240 20.00 -15.93 -1.75
N PHE A 241 18.90 -15.42 -1.16
CA PHE A 241 18.88 -14.10 -0.53
C PHE A 241 19.91 -14.00 0.61
N LYS A 242 19.87 -14.95 1.54
CA LYS A 242 20.81 -15.00 2.66
C LYS A 242 22.26 -15.13 2.18
N ALA A 243 22.51 -15.98 1.21
CA ALA A 243 23.86 -16.15 0.65
C ALA A 243 24.41 -14.83 0.10
N GLN A 244 23.61 -14.07 -0.66
CA GLN A 244 23.99 -12.78 -1.24
C GLN A 244 24.16 -11.71 -0.16
N ALA A 245 23.21 -11.58 0.76
CA ALA A 245 23.26 -10.60 1.86
C ALA A 245 24.47 -10.82 2.77
N CYS A 246 24.76 -12.08 3.12
CA CYS A 246 25.90 -12.42 3.97
C CYS A 246 27.23 -12.21 3.24
N ALA A 247 27.31 -12.49 1.94
CA ALA A 247 28.52 -12.23 1.16
C ALA A 247 28.86 -10.72 1.10
N ALA A 248 27.86 -9.87 0.98
CA ALA A 248 28.04 -8.42 1.00
C ALA A 248 28.46 -7.92 2.39
N ALA A 249 27.85 -8.45 3.46
CA ALA A 249 28.24 -8.14 4.83
C ALA A 249 29.68 -8.59 5.13
N GLU A 250 30.08 -9.78 4.66
CA GLU A 250 31.43 -10.28 4.78
C GLU A 250 32.46 -9.43 3.98
N ALA A 251 32.08 -8.96 2.79
CA ALA A 251 32.92 -8.10 1.98
C ALA A 251 33.21 -6.77 2.68
N ASN A 252 32.20 -6.11 3.26
CA ASN A 252 32.41 -4.87 4.02
C ASN A 252 33.21 -5.10 5.31
N ALA A 253 32.99 -6.20 6.02
CA ALA A 253 33.75 -6.53 7.24
C ALA A 253 35.23 -6.86 6.98
N ASN A 254 35.61 -7.22 5.75
CA ASN A 254 36.97 -7.63 5.38
C ASN A 254 37.69 -6.62 4.47
N ASP A 255 37.07 -5.50 4.13
CA ASP A 255 37.76 -4.43 3.38
C ASP A 255 38.60 -3.52 4.32
N ASP A 256 39.27 -2.53 3.76
CA ASP A 256 40.12 -1.60 4.53
C ASP A 256 39.34 -0.37 5.06
N ASN A 257 38.00 -0.37 4.92
CA ASN A 257 37.14 0.77 5.26
C ASN A 257 36.33 0.50 6.55
N PRO A 258 36.75 1.02 7.72
CA PRO A 258 36.01 0.77 8.97
C PRO A 258 34.64 1.51 9.05
N ASP A 259 34.33 2.44 8.11
CA ASP A 259 33.09 3.22 8.13
C ASP A 259 31.89 2.43 7.60
N ASN A 260 32.14 1.24 7.02
CA ASN A 260 31.08 0.32 6.54
C ASN A 260 31.06 -1.01 7.31
N ASP A 261 31.88 -1.20 8.33
CA ASP A 261 31.83 -2.39 9.20
C ASP A 261 30.46 -2.59 9.80
N GLY A 262 29.96 -3.83 9.77
CA GLY A 262 28.62 -4.19 10.26
C GLY A 262 27.48 -3.82 9.31
N THR A 263 27.78 -3.43 8.08
CA THR A 263 26.83 -3.17 6.98
C THR A 263 27.09 -4.14 5.82
N GLY A 264 26.40 -3.97 4.68
CA GLY A 264 26.67 -4.72 3.44
C GLY A 264 25.48 -5.52 2.92
N GLY A 265 24.76 -6.21 3.78
CA GLY A 265 23.63 -7.07 3.39
C GLY A 265 22.34 -6.31 3.15
N LEU A 266 21.29 -6.63 3.94
CA LEU A 266 19.99 -6.00 3.87
C LEU A 266 19.88 -4.83 4.85
N VAL A 267 19.41 -3.67 4.39
CA VAL A 267 18.82 -2.68 5.32
C VAL A 267 17.42 -3.16 5.70
N LEU A 268 17.28 -3.53 6.97
CA LEU A 268 16.05 -4.09 7.48
C LEU A 268 15.27 -3.05 8.25
N PHE A 269 14.07 -2.77 7.77
CA PHE A 269 13.06 -1.96 8.44
C PHE A 269 11.91 -2.87 8.89
N ALA A 270 11.68 -2.94 10.20
CA ALA A 270 10.62 -3.76 10.79
C ALA A 270 9.27 -3.07 10.61
N GLY A 271 8.62 -3.29 9.49
CA GLY A 271 7.32 -2.72 9.14
C GLY A 271 6.37 -3.77 8.56
N ALA A 272 5.06 -3.53 8.71
CA ALA A 272 4.01 -4.44 8.25
C ALA A 272 4.13 -4.74 6.74
N SER A 273 4.36 -3.73 5.91
CA SER A 273 4.47 -3.90 4.46
C SER A 273 5.66 -4.78 4.04
N ASN A 274 6.79 -4.65 4.76
CA ASN A 274 7.96 -5.49 4.50
C ASN A 274 7.68 -6.95 4.89
N LEU A 275 7.02 -7.17 6.03
CA LEU A 275 6.58 -8.51 6.42
C LEU A 275 5.57 -9.06 5.42
N ALA A 276 4.55 -8.26 5.04
CA ALA A 276 3.52 -8.64 4.08
C ALA A 276 4.13 -9.11 2.75
N SER A 277 5.13 -8.39 2.23
CA SER A 277 5.82 -8.75 0.99
C SER A 277 6.44 -10.15 1.04
N PHE A 278 7.13 -10.51 2.13
CA PHE A 278 7.68 -11.86 2.31
C PHE A 278 6.59 -12.93 2.52
N VAL A 279 5.52 -12.60 3.25
CA VAL A 279 4.37 -13.50 3.46
C VAL A 279 3.67 -13.77 2.13
N PHE A 280 3.44 -12.74 1.32
CA PHE A 280 2.84 -12.89 -0.01
C PHE A 280 3.71 -13.73 -0.94
N ALA A 281 5.03 -13.53 -0.92
CA ALA A 281 5.98 -14.34 -1.68
C ALA A 281 6.02 -15.82 -1.21
N ASN A 282 5.73 -16.09 0.07
CA ASN A 282 5.53 -17.44 0.59
C ASN A 282 4.16 -18.05 0.17
N GLY A 283 3.32 -17.31 -0.58
CA GLY A 283 1.98 -17.73 -0.97
C GLY A 283 0.91 -17.48 0.10
N GLY A 284 1.26 -16.88 1.25
CA GLY A 284 0.38 -16.57 2.37
C GLY A 284 -0.44 -15.28 2.21
N ASN A 285 -1.06 -14.89 3.32
CA ASN A 285 -1.82 -13.65 3.48
C ASN A 285 -1.72 -13.18 4.94
N MET A 286 -2.07 -11.93 5.20
CA MET A 286 -2.27 -11.39 6.55
C MET A 286 -3.63 -11.80 7.15
N LEU A 287 -4.59 -12.13 6.29
CA LEU A 287 -5.91 -12.61 6.67
C LEU A 287 -5.95 -14.14 6.72
N ASN A 288 -6.81 -14.68 7.57
CA ASN A 288 -7.13 -16.10 7.63
C ASN A 288 -7.79 -16.58 6.31
N ALA A 289 -7.87 -17.88 6.13
CA ALA A 289 -8.43 -18.49 4.90
C ALA A 289 -9.92 -18.17 4.66
N ALA A 290 -10.67 -17.78 5.70
CA ALA A 290 -12.07 -17.36 5.59
C ALA A 290 -12.18 -15.89 5.16
N GLY A 291 -11.13 -15.08 5.31
CA GLY A 291 -11.11 -13.67 5.00
C GLY A 291 -11.90 -12.81 6.01
N ASP A 292 -12.15 -13.32 7.22
CA ASP A 292 -12.94 -12.66 8.26
C ASP A 292 -12.14 -12.35 9.55
N GLY A 293 -10.84 -12.57 9.54
CA GLY A 293 -9.92 -12.28 10.63
C GLY A 293 -8.47 -12.29 10.17
N TYR A 294 -7.57 -11.83 11.02
CA TYR A 294 -6.12 -11.95 10.81
C TYR A 294 -5.62 -13.34 11.20
N ASP A 295 -4.51 -13.78 10.58
CA ASP A 295 -3.80 -14.98 10.99
C ASP A 295 -2.29 -14.80 10.91
N PHE A 296 -1.71 -14.27 12.00
CA PHE A 296 -0.26 -14.12 12.15
C PHE A 296 0.43 -15.40 12.60
N THR A 297 -0.32 -16.47 12.84
CA THR A 297 0.22 -17.80 13.23
C THR A 297 0.37 -18.74 12.03
N ASP A 298 -0.09 -18.34 10.84
CA ASP A 298 0.12 -19.09 9.61
C ASP A 298 1.60 -19.37 9.36
N GLN A 299 1.92 -20.56 8.85
CA GLN A 299 3.30 -20.99 8.63
C GLN A 299 4.08 -20.06 7.71
N THR A 300 3.41 -19.39 6.74
CA THR A 300 4.04 -18.43 5.83
C THR A 300 4.51 -17.18 6.56
N VAL A 301 3.79 -16.72 7.59
CA VAL A 301 4.18 -15.64 8.49
C VAL A 301 5.35 -16.06 9.38
N VAL A 302 5.24 -17.23 10.02
CA VAL A 302 6.32 -17.78 10.87
C VAL A 302 7.62 -17.93 10.09
N ASP A 303 7.55 -18.44 8.87
CA ASP A 303 8.71 -18.61 7.99
C ASP A 303 9.35 -17.26 7.62
N ALA A 304 8.55 -16.24 7.31
CA ALA A 304 9.03 -14.89 6.98
C ALA A 304 9.73 -14.22 8.18
N VAL A 305 9.08 -14.24 9.35
CA VAL A 305 9.65 -13.67 10.58
C VAL A 305 10.93 -14.37 10.99
N THR A 306 10.95 -15.72 10.93
CA THR A 306 12.14 -16.53 11.25
C THR A 306 13.29 -16.21 10.29
N PHE A 307 13.01 -16.03 9.00
CA PHE A 307 14.01 -15.67 8.00
C PHE A 307 14.63 -14.28 8.27
N LEU A 308 13.81 -13.27 8.56
CA LEU A 308 14.29 -11.94 8.87
C LEU A 308 15.14 -11.92 10.15
N LYS A 309 14.72 -12.67 11.16
CA LYS A 309 15.51 -12.87 12.39
C LYS A 309 16.84 -13.55 12.12
N ASP A 310 16.87 -14.57 11.29
CA ASP A 310 18.08 -15.31 10.92
C ASP A 310 19.08 -14.44 10.14
N LEU A 311 18.59 -13.55 9.25
CA LEU A 311 19.44 -12.55 8.58
C LEU A 311 20.09 -11.59 9.59
N TRP A 312 19.30 -11.10 10.55
CA TRP A 312 19.78 -10.21 11.61
C TRP A 312 20.83 -10.87 12.50
N ASP A 313 20.53 -12.05 13.04
CA ASP A 313 21.41 -12.80 13.93
C ASP A 313 22.72 -13.24 13.26
N SER A 314 22.68 -13.44 11.95
CA SER A 314 23.85 -13.78 11.13
C SER A 314 24.71 -12.55 10.80
N GLY A 315 24.31 -11.33 11.20
CA GLY A 315 24.98 -10.08 10.82
C GLY A 315 24.86 -9.74 9.34
N CYS A 316 23.87 -10.33 8.64
CA CYS A 316 23.63 -10.11 7.22
C CYS A 316 22.54 -9.06 6.95
N ALA A 317 22.01 -8.46 8.02
CA ALA A 317 21.10 -7.34 8.00
C ALA A 317 21.45 -6.32 9.09
N PHE A 318 21.12 -5.06 8.85
CA PHE A 318 21.31 -3.96 9.78
C PHE A 318 20.18 -2.95 9.64
N ALA A 319 20.02 -2.03 10.59
CA ALA A 319 19.01 -0.98 10.57
C ALA A 319 19.62 0.40 10.32
N THR A 320 18.81 1.31 9.78
CA THR A 320 19.13 2.75 9.64
C THR A 320 18.09 3.58 10.35
N GLU A 321 18.42 4.85 10.67
CA GLU A 321 17.49 5.80 11.30
C GLU A 321 16.60 6.52 10.29
N SER A 322 16.93 6.44 8.98
CA SER A 322 16.22 7.14 7.90
C SER A 322 16.12 6.28 6.64
N TYR A 323 15.57 6.83 5.56
CA TYR A 323 15.52 6.16 4.27
C TYR A 323 16.89 5.73 3.77
N PRO A 324 17.09 4.46 3.36
CA PRO A 324 18.40 3.85 3.12
C PRO A 324 19.00 4.16 1.74
N ASN A 325 18.53 5.18 1.04
CA ASN A 325 19.01 5.51 -0.30
C ASN A 325 20.52 5.80 -0.35
N PRO A 326 21.13 6.55 0.62
CA PRO A 326 22.57 6.76 0.66
C PRO A 326 23.34 5.48 0.95
N GLU A 327 22.87 4.62 1.87
CA GLU A 327 23.50 3.35 2.22
C GLU A 327 23.57 2.43 1.01
N PHE A 328 22.49 2.39 0.21
CA PHE A 328 22.44 1.61 -1.01
C PHE A 328 23.38 2.17 -2.07
N ALA A 329 23.42 3.49 -2.27
CA ALA A 329 24.28 4.13 -3.26
C ALA A 329 25.79 4.09 -2.92
N THR A 330 26.15 3.81 -1.65
CA THR A 330 27.55 3.76 -1.17
C THR A 330 28.03 2.34 -0.82
N ARG A 331 27.36 1.31 -1.29
CA ARG A 331 27.63 -0.12 -0.98
C ARG A 331 27.61 -0.47 0.51
N LYS A 332 26.90 0.33 1.34
CA LYS A 332 26.57 -0.09 2.70
C LYS A 332 25.37 -1.06 2.71
N ALA A 333 24.66 -1.21 1.59
CA ALA A 333 23.61 -2.20 1.43
C ALA A 333 23.62 -2.83 0.03
N LEU A 334 23.53 -4.15 -0.03
CA LEU A 334 23.29 -4.89 -1.28
C LEU A 334 21.80 -4.85 -1.63
N PHE A 335 20.96 -4.88 -0.58
CA PHE A 335 19.50 -4.83 -0.69
C PHE A 335 18.92 -3.74 0.21
N THR A 336 17.90 -3.04 -0.30
CA THR A 336 16.97 -2.28 0.52
C THR A 336 15.55 -2.62 0.12
N MET A 337 14.60 -2.35 1.02
CA MET A 337 13.17 -2.54 0.80
C MET A 337 12.51 -1.17 0.73
N SER A 338 11.82 -0.86 -0.37
CA SER A 338 11.15 0.41 -0.52
C SER A 338 10.06 0.36 -1.60
N SER A 339 9.19 1.37 -1.59
CA SER A 339 8.21 1.57 -2.64
C SER A 339 8.86 1.97 -3.96
N THR A 340 8.28 1.51 -5.08
CA THR A 340 8.65 1.98 -6.43
C THR A 340 8.43 3.48 -6.62
N ALA A 341 7.55 4.12 -5.84
CA ALA A 341 7.47 5.58 -5.74
C ALA A 341 8.76 6.24 -5.22
N GLY A 342 9.65 5.45 -4.60
CA GLY A 342 10.99 5.85 -4.17
C GLY A 342 12.06 5.89 -5.28
N LEU A 343 11.76 5.37 -6.48
CA LEU A 343 12.71 5.31 -7.60
C LEU A 343 13.40 6.65 -7.90
N PRO A 344 12.69 7.80 -8.01
CA PRO A 344 13.34 9.09 -8.26
C PRO A 344 14.35 9.48 -7.18
N TYR A 345 14.07 9.16 -5.91
CA TYR A 345 14.96 9.46 -4.79
C TYR A 345 16.20 8.56 -4.79
N GLN A 346 16.02 7.29 -5.17
CA GLN A 346 17.15 6.37 -5.31
C GLN A 346 18.05 6.76 -6.49
N ILE A 347 17.49 7.17 -7.63
CA ILE A 347 18.23 7.71 -8.76
C ILE A 347 19.05 8.93 -8.32
N ALA A 348 18.43 9.87 -7.61
CA ALA A 348 19.10 11.06 -7.09
C ALA A 348 20.24 10.73 -6.10
N ALA A 349 20.09 9.67 -5.28
CA ALA A 349 21.16 9.21 -4.39
C ALA A 349 22.38 8.69 -5.15
N PHE A 350 22.18 8.04 -6.29
CA PHE A 350 23.30 7.63 -7.17
C PHE A 350 23.94 8.80 -7.91
N ASP A 351 23.32 9.98 -7.97
CA ASP A 351 23.94 11.19 -8.52
C ASP A 351 24.84 11.93 -7.51
N ALA A 352 24.80 11.56 -6.23
CA ALA A 352 25.67 12.13 -5.19
C ALA A 352 27.15 11.91 -5.50
N GLU A 353 28.02 12.79 -4.95
CA GLU A 353 29.46 12.78 -5.22
C GLU A 353 30.17 11.55 -4.62
N ASP A 354 29.67 11.07 -3.47
CA ASP A 354 30.18 9.90 -2.75
C ASP A 354 29.57 8.57 -3.19
N ALA A 355 28.57 8.61 -4.09
CA ALA A 355 27.93 7.41 -4.61
C ALA A 355 28.88 6.57 -5.48
N ILE A 356 28.82 5.26 -5.30
CA ILE A 356 29.48 4.28 -6.18
C ILE A 356 28.55 4.00 -7.36
N LYS A 357 29.03 4.22 -8.57
CA LYS A 357 28.21 4.17 -9.81
C LYS A 357 28.01 2.72 -10.27
N ASP A 358 27.39 1.91 -9.42
CA ASP A 358 27.05 0.55 -9.75
C ASP A 358 25.78 0.47 -10.63
N ASP A 359 25.70 -0.60 -11.40
CA ASP A 359 24.42 -1.03 -11.96
C ASP A 359 23.52 -1.55 -10.85
N TRP A 360 22.28 -1.12 -10.84
CA TRP A 360 21.26 -1.59 -9.90
C TRP A 360 19.90 -1.78 -10.56
N THR A 361 19.04 -2.53 -9.93
CA THR A 361 17.68 -2.81 -10.41
C THR A 361 16.74 -2.99 -9.22
N ILE A 362 15.50 -3.30 -9.49
CA ILE A 362 14.52 -3.75 -8.52
C ILE A 362 14.22 -5.24 -8.74
N ALA A 363 13.70 -5.90 -7.73
CA ALA A 363 13.25 -7.28 -7.82
C ALA A 363 12.02 -7.50 -6.91
N PRO A 364 11.14 -8.45 -7.24
CA PRO A 364 10.10 -8.89 -6.32
C PRO A 364 10.72 -9.58 -5.09
N PHE A 365 9.99 -9.63 -3.99
CA PHE A 365 10.41 -10.37 -2.80
C PHE A 365 10.42 -11.86 -3.10
N PRO A 366 11.49 -12.58 -2.73
CA PRO A 366 11.52 -14.02 -2.85
C PRO A 366 10.81 -14.69 -1.67
N GLY A 367 10.10 -15.76 -1.95
CA GLY A 367 9.55 -16.66 -0.94
C GLY A 367 10.53 -17.79 -0.60
N LYS A 368 10.25 -18.52 0.48
CA LYS A 368 11.07 -19.62 0.99
C LYS A 368 11.34 -20.68 -0.10
N ASP A 369 10.32 -21.05 -0.86
CA ASP A 369 10.35 -22.14 -1.86
C ASP A 369 10.37 -21.63 -3.31
N GLY A 370 10.79 -20.38 -3.54
CA GLY A 370 10.92 -19.81 -4.89
C GLY A 370 9.67 -19.10 -5.41
N GLY A 371 8.66 -18.86 -4.58
CA GLY A 371 7.58 -17.94 -4.90
C GLY A 371 8.10 -16.50 -4.99
N GLN A 372 7.42 -15.67 -5.75
CA GLN A 372 7.75 -14.24 -5.87
C GLN A 372 6.49 -13.41 -5.77
N SER A 373 6.54 -12.29 -5.05
CA SER A 373 5.42 -11.34 -4.92
C SER A 373 5.93 -9.96 -4.57
N VAL A 374 5.04 -8.97 -4.70
CA VAL A 374 5.20 -7.61 -4.20
C VAL A 374 3.98 -7.25 -3.36
N ASP A 375 4.13 -6.33 -2.41
CA ASP A 375 3.00 -5.72 -1.73
C ASP A 375 2.56 -4.48 -2.50
N LEU A 376 1.29 -4.46 -2.91
CA LEU A 376 0.71 -3.39 -3.71
C LEU A 376 0.25 -2.24 -2.82
N PHE A 377 0.77 -1.06 -3.05
CA PHE A 377 0.30 0.17 -2.42
C PHE A 377 -0.62 0.92 -3.36
N GLY A 378 -1.91 0.93 -3.05
CA GLY A 378 -2.87 1.78 -3.73
C GLY A 378 -2.89 3.18 -3.11
N GLN A 379 -2.81 4.21 -3.95
CA GLN A 379 -3.25 5.54 -3.56
C GLN A 379 -4.68 5.74 -4.04
N TYR A 380 -5.52 6.12 -3.12
CA TYR A 380 -6.94 6.30 -3.34
C TYR A 380 -7.34 7.74 -3.04
N VAL A 381 -8.48 8.11 -3.59
CA VAL A 381 -9.20 9.32 -3.20
C VAL A 381 -10.58 8.92 -2.67
N ALA A 382 -11.02 9.64 -1.65
CA ALA A 382 -12.35 9.49 -1.07
C ALA A 382 -13.08 10.82 -1.10
N MET A 383 -14.39 10.75 -1.40
CA MET A 383 -15.28 11.90 -1.46
C MET A 383 -15.95 12.10 -0.12
N ALA A 384 -15.79 13.28 0.48
CA ALA A 384 -16.45 13.60 1.73
C ALA A 384 -17.97 13.78 1.57
N ASN A 385 -18.70 13.46 2.62
CA ASN A 385 -20.13 13.62 2.69
C ASN A 385 -20.51 15.10 2.87
N THR A 386 -20.74 15.78 1.75
CA THR A 386 -21.11 17.19 1.69
C THR A 386 -22.53 17.35 1.09
N ASN A 387 -22.80 18.41 0.32
CA ASN A 387 -24.07 18.51 -0.37
C ASN A 387 -24.03 17.82 -1.75
N PRO A 388 -25.19 17.42 -2.32
CA PRO A 388 -25.24 16.66 -3.57
C PRO A 388 -24.53 17.32 -4.75
N GLU A 389 -24.65 18.64 -4.91
CA GLU A 389 -24.06 19.39 -6.04
C GLU A 389 -22.53 19.39 -5.95
N ARG A 390 -21.97 19.58 -4.74
CA ARG A 390 -20.51 19.51 -4.51
C ARG A 390 -20.00 18.08 -4.68
N MET A 391 -20.72 17.09 -4.19
CA MET A 391 -20.35 15.68 -4.36
C MET A 391 -20.34 15.29 -5.85
N MET A 392 -21.32 15.72 -6.63
CA MET A 392 -21.32 15.46 -8.08
C MET A 392 -20.17 16.21 -8.79
N ALA A 393 -19.87 17.43 -8.40
CA ALA A 393 -18.70 18.17 -8.92
C ALA A 393 -17.38 17.48 -8.55
N THR A 394 -17.28 16.95 -7.35
CA THR A 394 -16.12 16.16 -6.90
C THR A 394 -15.97 14.90 -7.73
N TRP A 395 -17.09 14.21 -8.03
CA TRP A 395 -17.06 13.04 -8.92
C TRP A 395 -16.57 13.38 -10.33
N VAL A 396 -17.03 14.48 -10.90
CA VAL A 396 -16.55 14.96 -12.22
C VAL A 396 -15.03 15.15 -12.21
N PHE A 397 -14.47 15.73 -11.15
CA PHE A 397 -13.02 15.85 -11.02
C PHE A 397 -12.33 14.50 -10.80
N MET A 398 -12.89 13.60 -10.00
CA MET A 398 -12.35 12.24 -9.80
C MET A 398 -12.32 11.45 -11.12
N LYS A 399 -13.39 11.51 -11.92
CA LYS A 399 -13.44 10.91 -13.25
C LYS A 399 -12.36 11.49 -14.17
N TYR A 400 -12.16 12.80 -14.15
CA TYR A 400 -11.09 13.47 -14.90
C TYR A 400 -9.70 12.99 -14.43
N LEU A 401 -9.42 12.96 -13.12
CA LEU A 401 -8.14 12.49 -12.55
C LEU A 401 -7.78 11.07 -13.01
N THR A 402 -8.78 10.25 -13.23
CA THR A 402 -8.60 8.82 -13.61
C THR A 402 -8.80 8.56 -15.09
N SER A 403 -8.94 9.60 -15.93
CA SER A 403 -8.93 9.44 -17.39
C SER A 403 -7.55 8.99 -17.88
N PRO A 404 -7.45 8.22 -18.99
CA PRO A 404 -6.18 7.67 -19.44
C PRO A 404 -5.10 8.73 -19.67
N GLU A 405 -5.47 9.86 -20.27
CA GLU A 405 -4.57 10.96 -20.60
C GLU A 405 -4.04 11.68 -19.35
N VAL A 406 -4.89 11.85 -18.33
CA VAL A 406 -4.50 12.47 -17.06
C VAL A 406 -3.66 11.50 -16.24
N GLN A 407 -4.01 10.23 -16.24
CA GLN A 407 -3.18 9.17 -15.64
C GLN A 407 -1.78 9.14 -16.26
N ALA A 408 -1.65 9.26 -17.58
CA ALA A 408 -0.34 9.32 -18.24
C ALA A 408 0.48 10.52 -17.75
N LYS A 409 -0.10 11.73 -17.70
CA LYS A 409 0.56 12.92 -17.16
C LYS A 409 0.99 12.74 -15.70
N TRP A 410 0.12 12.14 -14.90
CA TRP A 410 0.41 11.85 -13.49
C TRP A 410 1.60 10.88 -13.33
N ILE A 411 1.63 9.80 -14.11
CA ILE A 411 2.70 8.80 -14.08
C ILE A 411 4.04 9.40 -14.47
N GLU A 412 4.08 10.17 -15.55
CA GLU A 412 5.31 10.84 -16.01
C GLU A 412 5.89 11.80 -14.96
N GLY A 413 5.04 12.48 -14.18
CA GLY A 413 5.48 13.42 -13.14
C GLY A 413 5.76 12.77 -11.78
N SER A 414 5.15 11.62 -11.49
CA SER A 414 5.17 11.01 -10.15
C SER A 414 5.92 9.68 -10.06
N ALA A 415 6.17 9.02 -11.19
CA ALA A 415 6.70 7.66 -11.29
C ALA A 415 5.81 6.57 -10.63
N TYR A 416 4.54 6.88 -10.33
CA TYR A 416 3.58 5.85 -9.91
C TYR A 416 3.17 4.96 -11.07
N TYR A 417 2.46 3.87 -10.79
CA TYR A 417 1.89 2.97 -11.79
C TYR A 417 0.42 3.33 -12.09
N PRO A 418 -0.08 3.01 -13.31
CA PRO A 418 -1.46 3.25 -13.67
C PRO A 418 -2.41 2.32 -12.91
N THR A 419 -3.65 2.79 -12.72
CA THR A 419 -4.74 1.99 -12.16
C THR A 419 -5.62 1.33 -13.23
N ARG A 420 -5.30 1.61 -14.52
CA ARG A 420 -6.10 1.14 -15.65
C ARG A 420 -5.24 0.79 -16.87
N SER A 421 -5.66 -0.23 -17.61
CA SER A 421 -4.89 -0.82 -18.72
C SER A 421 -4.84 0.05 -19.98
N ASP A 422 -5.85 0.90 -20.22
CA ASP A 422 -5.89 1.78 -21.40
C ASP A 422 -4.97 3.01 -21.29
N THR A 423 -4.34 3.24 -20.14
CA THR A 423 -3.25 4.19 -19.98
C THR A 423 -1.92 3.65 -20.54
N LEU A 424 -1.72 2.33 -20.55
CA LEU A 424 -0.43 1.72 -20.93
C LEU A 424 0.10 2.16 -22.30
N PRO A 425 -0.72 2.25 -23.36
CA PRO A 425 -0.25 2.73 -24.66
C PRO A 425 0.24 4.20 -24.66
N LEU A 426 -0.27 5.02 -23.74
CA LEU A 426 0.09 6.44 -23.64
C LEU A 426 1.44 6.68 -22.96
N ILE A 427 1.92 5.70 -22.17
CA ILE A 427 3.17 5.79 -21.40
C ILE A 427 4.29 4.87 -21.93
N GLU A 428 4.14 4.30 -23.13
CA GLU A 428 5.18 3.44 -23.74
C GLU A 428 6.53 4.15 -23.86
N ALA A 429 6.53 5.44 -24.26
CA ALA A 429 7.76 6.21 -24.38
C ALA A 429 8.42 6.45 -23.03
N TYR A 430 7.64 6.80 -22.00
CA TYR A 430 8.12 6.94 -20.63
C TYR A 430 8.76 5.63 -20.13
N GLY A 431 8.08 4.50 -20.35
CA GLY A 431 8.60 3.19 -19.97
C GLY A 431 9.89 2.81 -20.70
N ALA A 432 10.03 3.18 -21.98
CA ALA A 432 11.26 2.92 -22.74
C ALA A 432 12.47 3.72 -22.19
N ASP A 433 12.23 4.94 -21.72
CA ASP A 433 13.27 5.79 -21.13
C ASP A 433 13.55 5.44 -19.65
N ASN A 434 12.62 4.76 -18.96
CA ASN A 434 12.67 4.41 -17.54
C ASN A 434 12.59 2.88 -17.34
N GLN A 435 13.65 2.16 -17.73
CA GLN A 435 13.65 0.70 -17.80
C GLN A 435 13.41 0.01 -16.45
N ILE A 436 13.92 0.56 -15.33
CA ILE A 436 13.70 0.01 -13.98
C ILE A 436 12.22 0.15 -13.62
N TRP A 437 11.62 1.29 -13.91
CA TRP A 437 10.19 1.52 -13.72
C TRP A 437 9.35 0.53 -14.55
N SER A 438 9.68 0.36 -15.85
CA SER A 438 9.02 -0.62 -16.71
C SER A 438 9.15 -2.06 -16.23
N TYR A 439 10.29 -2.39 -15.65
CA TYR A 439 10.51 -3.72 -15.07
C TYR A 439 9.59 -3.96 -13.88
N GLY A 440 9.46 -2.98 -12.97
CA GLY A 440 8.52 -3.05 -11.86
C GLY A 440 7.06 -3.18 -12.31
N LEU A 441 6.66 -2.45 -13.35
CA LEU A 441 5.29 -2.59 -13.91
C LEU A 441 4.92 -4.06 -14.21
N SER A 442 5.90 -4.91 -14.53
CA SER A 442 5.67 -6.33 -14.75
C SER A 442 5.36 -7.16 -13.50
N PHE A 443 5.53 -6.59 -12.29
CA PHE A 443 5.27 -7.31 -11.03
C PHE A 443 3.83 -7.15 -10.57
N LEU A 444 3.08 -6.16 -11.08
CA LEU A 444 1.69 -5.88 -10.67
C LEU A 444 0.80 -7.12 -10.70
N ASP A 445 0.96 -7.99 -11.69
CA ASP A 445 0.14 -9.20 -11.84
C ASP A 445 0.38 -10.24 -10.73
N SER A 446 1.55 -10.20 -10.08
CA SER A 446 1.93 -11.08 -8.96
C SER A 446 1.72 -10.44 -7.59
N GLY A 447 1.33 -9.17 -7.57
CA GLY A 447 1.17 -8.39 -6.36
C GLY A 447 -0.08 -8.74 -5.58
N LYS A 448 0.00 -8.54 -4.26
CA LYS A 448 -1.13 -8.61 -3.33
C LYS A 448 -1.16 -7.34 -2.49
N ALA A 449 -2.36 -6.92 -2.09
CA ALA A 449 -2.53 -5.75 -1.23
C ALA A 449 -2.70 -6.15 0.24
N GLU A 450 -2.27 -5.26 1.13
CA GLU A 450 -2.58 -5.35 2.56
C GLU A 450 -4.10 -5.23 2.81
N PRO A 451 -4.61 -5.69 3.97
CA PRO A 451 -6.03 -5.59 4.30
C PRO A 451 -6.53 -4.14 4.32
N ALA A 452 -7.65 -3.87 3.64
CA ALA A 452 -8.32 -2.55 3.62
C ALA A 452 -9.28 -2.36 4.81
N TRP A 453 -8.99 -2.95 5.96
CA TRP A 453 -9.87 -2.89 7.13
C TRP A 453 -9.51 -1.71 8.03
N ALA A 454 -10.52 -1.12 8.67
CA ALA A 454 -10.35 -0.04 9.65
C ALA A 454 -9.37 -0.43 10.77
N SER A 455 -9.46 -1.65 11.28
CA SER A 455 -8.55 -2.22 12.29
C SER A 455 -7.09 -2.30 11.82
N TRP A 456 -6.83 -2.35 10.49
CA TRP A 456 -5.48 -2.49 9.96
C TRP A 456 -4.56 -1.32 10.35
N THR A 457 -5.08 -0.12 10.56
CA THR A 457 -4.31 1.03 11.06
C THR A 457 -3.63 0.73 12.40
N THR A 458 -4.34 0.09 13.33
CA THR A 458 -3.80 -0.34 14.63
C THR A 458 -2.91 -1.57 14.49
N VAL A 459 -3.39 -2.58 13.77
CA VAL A 459 -2.70 -3.86 13.59
C VAL A 459 -1.35 -3.68 12.89
N ARG A 460 -1.22 -2.77 11.90
CA ARG A 460 0.08 -2.46 11.27
C ARG A 460 1.15 -2.01 12.26
N ARG A 461 0.78 -1.21 13.25
CA ARG A 461 1.72 -0.75 14.30
C ARG A 461 2.12 -1.91 15.18
N ASP A 462 1.16 -2.72 15.61
CA ASP A 462 1.42 -3.91 16.41
C ASP A 462 2.31 -4.94 15.69
N VAL A 463 2.13 -5.10 14.39
CA VAL A 463 3.02 -5.91 13.52
C VAL A 463 4.44 -5.35 13.55
N GLY A 464 4.61 -4.03 13.31
CA GLY A 464 5.92 -3.38 13.33
C GLY A 464 6.63 -3.51 14.67
N ASP A 465 5.92 -3.26 15.77
CA ASP A 465 6.44 -3.35 17.13
C ASP A 465 6.83 -4.79 17.48
N THR A 466 5.98 -5.78 17.15
CA THR A 466 6.24 -7.19 17.39
C THR A 466 7.45 -7.68 16.56
N LEU A 467 7.48 -7.34 15.28
CA LEU A 467 8.60 -7.70 14.40
C LEU A 467 9.91 -7.09 14.89
N ASN A 468 9.89 -5.83 15.31
CA ASN A 468 11.06 -5.14 15.88
C ASN A 468 11.54 -5.83 17.16
N ALA A 469 10.63 -6.20 18.05
CA ALA A 469 10.93 -6.92 19.29
C ALA A 469 11.54 -8.29 19.00
N ILE A 470 11.04 -9.01 17.99
CA ILE A 470 11.59 -10.30 17.57
C ILE A 470 12.99 -10.12 16.96
N ILE A 471 13.14 -9.23 16.00
CA ILE A 471 14.38 -9.08 15.22
C ILE A 471 15.53 -8.57 16.10
N GLN A 472 15.32 -7.50 16.87
CA GLN A 472 16.38 -6.89 17.69
C GLN A 472 16.53 -7.54 19.08
N GLY A 473 15.54 -8.31 19.47
CA GLY A 473 15.54 -9.03 20.75
C GLY A 473 16.23 -10.40 20.67
N THR A 474 16.11 -11.12 21.78
CA THR A 474 16.46 -12.55 21.88
C THR A 474 15.23 -13.33 22.31
N PRO A 475 14.20 -13.46 21.44
CA PRO A 475 12.96 -14.10 21.82
C PRO A 475 13.19 -15.59 22.08
N ASP A 476 12.63 -16.08 23.20
CA ASP A 476 12.68 -17.50 23.54
C ASP A 476 11.72 -18.30 22.63
N ASP A 477 10.64 -17.66 22.13
CA ASP A 477 9.58 -18.32 21.37
C ASP A 477 8.87 -17.34 20.40
N ILE A 478 9.26 -17.37 19.13
CA ILE A 478 8.63 -16.56 18.06
C ILE A 478 7.14 -16.92 17.89
N PRO A 479 6.71 -18.21 17.81
CA PRO A 479 5.31 -18.55 17.70
C PRO A 479 4.43 -17.93 18.79
N SER A 480 4.86 -17.93 20.05
CA SER A 480 4.10 -17.30 21.14
C SER A 480 3.93 -15.79 20.95
N MET A 481 4.96 -15.09 20.46
CA MET A 481 4.84 -13.66 20.17
C MET A 481 3.87 -13.36 19.02
N LEU A 482 3.79 -14.25 18.03
CA LEU A 482 2.83 -14.15 16.93
C LEU A 482 1.40 -14.52 17.37
N GLU A 483 1.23 -15.45 18.33
CA GLU A 483 -0.06 -15.70 18.99
C GLU A 483 -0.55 -14.47 19.76
N ASP A 484 0.33 -13.79 20.50
CA ASP A 484 0.02 -12.53 21.20
C ASP A 484 -0.36 -11.41 20.22
N LEU A 485 0.35 -11.30 19.08
CA LEU A 485 0.01 -10.35 18.01
C LEU A 485 -1.37 -10.67 17.43
N ASN A 486 -1.67 -11.95 17.19
CA ASN A 486 -2.97 -12.36 16.68
C ASN A 486 -4.11 -12.04 17.66
N ALA A 487 -3.89 -12.17 18.97
CA ALA A 487 -4.84 -11.77 19.98
C ALA A 487 -5.12 -10.26 19.97
N LYS A 488 -4.09 -9.41 19.85
CA LYS A 488 -4.24 -7.95 19.71
C LYS A 488 -5.01 -7.58 18.43
N ALA A 489 -4.74 -8.29 17.32
CA ALA A 489 -5.44 -8.04 16.06
C ALA A 489 -6.95 -8.37 16.16
N VAL A 490 -7.32 -9.39 16.93
CA VAL A 490 -8.74 -9.69 17.24
C VAL A 490 -9.38 -8.58 18.09
N GLU A 491 -8.66 -8.02 19.07
CA GLU A 491 -9.15 -6.87 19.85
C GLU A 491 -9.35 -5.64 18.94
N ALA A 492 -8.41 -5.33 18.06
CA ALA A 492 -8.52 -4.22 17.13
C ALA A 492 -9.73 -4.34 16.18
N ILE A 493 -10.08 -5.55 15.72
CA ILE A 493 -11.30 -5.79 14.95
C ILE A 493 -12.54 -5.44 15.79
N GLN A 494 -12.58 -5.85 17.08
CA GLN A 494 -13.73 -5.60 17.95
C GLN A 494 -13.92 -4.11 18.28
N GLU A 495 -12.85 -3.34 18.31
CA GLU A 495 -12.89 -1.89 18.56
C GLU A 495 -13.37 -1.09 17.36
N THR A 496 -13.29 -1.64 16.15
CA THR A 496 -13.67 -0.97 14.89
C THR A 496 -15.00 -1.45 14.30
N MET A 497 -15.64 -2.46 14.91
CA MET A 497 -17.00 -2.90 14.57
C MET A 497 -18.08 -2.14 15.36
#